data_8f0f74704bbf1f3a3ce6d934e42ca623
#
_entry.id   8f0f74704bbf1f3a3ce6d934e42ca623
#
_cell.length_a   1.000
_cell.length_b   1.000
_cell.length_c   1.000
_cell.angle_alpha   90.00
_cell.angle_beta   90.00
_cell.angle_gamma   90.00
#
_symmetry.space_group_name_H-M   'P 1'
#
loop_
_entity.id
_entity.type
_entity.pdbx_description
1 polymer ?
#
loop_
_entity_poly.entity_id
_entity_poly.type
_entity_poly.pdbx_seq_one_letter_code
_entity_poly.pdbx_strand_id
1 'polypeptide(L)'
;MFIVTTGGEAMYEKLFSKGRIGLVEIKNRVVMSPMGTGIAAPGGGTNDDIIAYYEARAKGGVGLIESELCRVLDGAGAAEPCQLAARNLNDVAGLARLVDT
;
A
#
# COMPACT_ATOMS: atom_id res chain seq x y z
N MET A 1 -5.85 13.86 -3.07
CA MET A 1 -5.89 13.60 -1.61
C MET A 1 -6.99 14.46 -1.02
N PHE A 2 -7.99 13.85 -0.43
CA PHE A 2 -9.05 14.57 0.27
C PHE A 2 -8.66 14.73 1.73
N ILE A 3 -8.36 15.95 2.17
CA ILE A 3 -8.31 16.28 3.59
C ILE A 3 -9.75 16.50 4.01
N VAL A 4 -10.31 15.53 4.74
CA VAL A 4 -11.66 15.65 5.26
C VAL A 4 -11.59 16.37 6.58
N THR A 5 -12.15 17.57 6.60
CA THR A 5 -12.40 18.30 7.85
C THR A 5 -13.56 17.65 8.61
N THR A 6 -13.67 17.91 9.90
CA THR A 6 -14.73 17.37 10.76
C THR A 6 -16.14 17.53 10.22
N GLY A 7 -16.40 18.56 9.39
CA GLY A 7 -17.69 18.74 8.70
C GLY A 7 -17.94 17.75 7.57
N GLY A 8 -16.90 17.16 6.96
CA GLY A 8 -17.03 16.13 5.92
C GLY A 8 -17.41 14.78 6.49
N GLU A 9 -16.99 14.46 7.73
CA GLU A 9 -17.35 13.21 8.40
C GLU A 9 -18.86 13.09 8.62
N ALA A 10 -19.54 14.16 9.01
CA ALA A 10 -20.98 14.20 9.17
C ALA A 10 -21.73 14.01 7.84
N MET A 11 -21.16 14.48 6.72
CA MET A 11 -21.75 14.34 5.39
C MET A 11 -21.56 12.95 4.79
N TYR A 12 -20.42 12.28 5.09
CA TYR A 12 -20.04 10.98 4.55
C TYR A 12 -19.84 9.94 5.67
N GLU A 13 -20.79 9.89 6.58
CA GLU A 13 -20.73 9.06 7.79
C GLU A 13 -20.36 7.60 7.52
N LYS A 14 -20.93 6.99 6.49
CA LYS A 14 -20.64 5.59 6.14
C LYS A 14 -19.23 5.40 5.61
N LEU A 15 -18.71 6.37 4.85
CA LEU A 15 -17.37 6.33 4.30
C LEU A 15 -16.30 6.35 5.40
N PHE A 16 -16.53 7.13 6.43
CA PHE A 16 -15.61 7.29 7.57
C PHE A 16 -15.90 6.37 8.75
N SER A 17 -16.93 5.55 8.66
CA SER A 17 -17.20 4.54 9.67
C SER A 17 -16.21 3.37 9.57
N LYS A 18 -15.92 2.75 10.71
CA LYS A 18 -15.10 1.54 10.75
C LYS A 18 -15.69 0.42 9.89
N GLY A 19 -14.83 -0.36 9.29
CA GLY A 19 -15.18 -1.57 8.55
C GLY A 19 -14.46 -2.78 9.11
N ARG A 20 -14.81 -3.97 8.62
CA ARG A 20 -14.12 -5.22 8.94
C ARG A 20 -13.94 -6.05 7.66
N ILE A 21 -12.78 -6.66 7.55
CA ILE A 21 -12.45 -7.65 6.52
C ILE A 21 -12.02 -8.90 7.28
N GLY A 22 -12.91 -9.90 7.35
CA GLY A 22 -12.69 -11.05 8.23
C GLY A 22 -12.56 -10.61 9.70
N LEU A 23 -11.40 -10.86 10.30
CA LEU A 23 -11.09 -10.48 11.69
C LEU A 23 -10.39 -9.12 11.81
N VAL A 24 -10.01 -8.49 10.68
CA VAL A 24 -9.27 -7.23 10.67
C VAL A 24 -10.24 -6.05 10.64
N GLU A 25 -10.12 -5.16 11.63
CA GLU A 25 -10.83 -3.87 11.64
C GLU A 25 -10.03 -2.83 10.83
N ILE A 26 -10.72 -2.09 9.98
CA ILE A 26 -10.18 -0.95 9.25
C ILE A 26 -10.83 0.35 9.74
N LYS A 27 -10.04 1.41 9.86
CA LYS A 27 -10.47 2.69 10.47
C LYS A 27 -11.53 3.45 9.69
N ASN A 28 -11.61 3.23 8.37
CA ASN A 28 -12.61 3.80 7.48
C ASN A 28 -12.77 2.91 6.23
N ARG A 29 -13.63 3.28 5.33
CA ARG A 29 -13.96 2.51 4.12
C ARG A 29 -13.29 3.04 2.85
N VAL A 30 -12.24 3.84 3.01
CA VAL A 30 -11.41 4.31 1.88
C VAL A 30 -10.32 3.27 1.64
N VAL A 31 -10.28 2.73 0.44
CA VAL A 31 -9.30 1.72 0.02
C VAL A 31 -8.49 2.27 -1.16
N MET A 32 -7.18 2.19 -1.03
CA MET A 32 -6.28 2.41 -2.17
C MET A 32 -6.12 1.09 -2.92
N SER A 33 -6.62 1.04 -4.15
CA SER A 33 -6.47 -0.14 -5.01
C SER A 33 -5.03 -0.29 -5.51
N PRO A 34 -4.60 -1.52 -5.87
CA PRO A 34 -3.24 -1.77 -6.32
C PRO A 34 -2.95 -1.09 -7.65
N MET A 35 -1.80 -0.45 -7.75
CA MET A 35 -1.27 0.16 -8.98
C MET A 35 0.23 -0.02 -9.05
N GLY A 36 0.76 -0.45 -10.19
CA GLY A 36 2.20 -0.47 -10.44
C GLY A 36 2.77 0.93 -10.41
N THR A 37 3.79 1.17 -9.60
CA THR A 37 4.44 2.48 -9.48
C THR A 37 5.72 2.59 -10.30
N GLY A 38 6.41 1.46 -10.51
CA GLY A 38 7.71 1.43 -11.17
C GLY A 38 8.85 2.08 -10.37
N ILE A 39 8.67 2.33 -9.07
CA ILE A 39 9.65 3.04 -8.23
C ILE A 39 10.36 2.15 -7.21
N ALA A 40 10.08 0.85 -7.16
CA ALA A 40 10.90 -0.09 -6.40
C ALA A 40 12.35 -0.10 -6.91
N ALA A 41 13.27 -0.61 -6.12
CA ALA A 41 14.65 -0.74 -6.54
C ALA A 41 14.79 -1.62 -7.81
N PRO A 42 15.77 -1.39 -8.66
CA PRO A 42 16.11 -2.33 -9.72
C PRO A 42 16.29 -3.73 -9.14
N GLY A 43 15.63 -4.73 -9.73
CA GLY A 43 15.59 -6.07 -9.16
C GLY A 43 14.45 -6.32 -8.18
N GLY A 44 13.64 -5.33 -7.82
CA GLY A 44 12.40 -5.48 -7.08
C GLY A 44 12.50 -5.32 -5.56
N GLY A 45 13.65 -4.90 -5.05
CA GLY A 45 13.81 -4.60 -3.62
C GLY A 45 13.01 -3.38 -3.18
N THR A 46 12.59 -3.39 -1.93
CA THR A 46 11.98 -2.21 -1.28
C THR A 46 13.04 -1.14 -1.05
N ASN A 47 12.77 0.08 -1.45
CA ASN A 47 13.63 1.25 -1.25
C ASN A 47 12.90 2.36 -0.48
N ASP A 48 13.61 3.44 -0.16
CA ASP A 48 13.03 4.55 0.60
C ASP A 48 11.94 5.29 -0.18
N ASP A 49 12.03 5.34 -1.51
CA ASP A 49 11.05 6.02 -2.36
C ASP A 49 9.69 5.32 -2.32
N ILE A 50 9.66 3.99 -2.42
CA ILE A 50 8.40 3.25 -2.35
C ILE A 50 7.80 3.27 -0.94
N ILE A 51 8.66 3.27 0.09
CA ILE A 51 8.22 3.44 1.48
C ILE A 51 7.55 4.80 1.65
N ALA A 52 8.22 5.88 1.24
CA ALA A 52 7.68 7.24 1.31
C ALA A 52 6.37 7.38 0.52
N TYR A 53 6.27 6.71 -0.61
CA TYR A 53 5.05 6.69 -1.44
C TYR A 53 3.84 6.13 -0.67
N TYR A 54 3.98 4.97 -0.05
CA TYR A 54 2.89 4.35 0.71
C TYR A 54 2.65 5.03 2.05
N GLU A 55 3.71 5.47 2.75
CA GLU A 55 3.60 6.22 3.99
C GLU A 55 2.77 7.51 3.82
N ALA A 56 2.99 8.25 2.74
CA ALA A 56 2.22 9.45 2.46
C ALA A 56 0.71 9.17 2.33
N ARG A 57 0.33 8.04 1.73
CA ARG A 57 -1.08 7.62 1.61
C ARG A 57 -1.66 7.17 2.95
N ALA A 58 -0.89 6.42 3.71
CA ALA A 58 -1.29 5.99 5.05
C ALA A 58 -1.50 7.21 5.98
N LYS A 59 -0.57 8.16 5.99
CA LYS A 59 -0.70 9.43 6.72
C LYS A 59 -1.87 10.29 6.23
N GLY A 60 -2.22 10.18 4.95
CA GLY A 60 -3.39 10.83 4.37
C GLY A 60 -4.74 10.30 4.85
N GLY A 61 -4.76 9.18 5.59
CA GLY A 61 -5.94 8.65 6.26
C GLY A 61 -6.64 7.50 5.56
N VAL A 62 -6.05 6.89 4.53
CA VAL A 62 -6.61 5.70 3.87
C VAL A 62 -6.78 4.55 4.87
N GLY A 63 -7.92 3.88 4.85
CA GLY A 63 -8.24 2.78 5.75
C GLY A 63 -7.54 1.47 5.42
N LEU A 64 -7.36 1.19 4.14
CA LEU A 64 -6.65 0.03 3.63
C LEU A 64 -5.84 0.41 2.40
N ILE A 65 -4.61 -0.05 2.32
CA ILE A 65 -3.76 0.08 1.14
C ILE A 65 -3.47 -1.33 0.61
N GLU A 66 -3.84 -1.57 -0.64
CA GLU A 66 -3.34 -2.71 -1.38
C GLU A 66 -2.07 -2.28 -2.12
N SER A 67 -0.96 -2.97 -1.85
CA SER A 67 0.30 -2.66 -2.51
C SER A 67 0.24 -2.98 -4.00
N GLU A 68 1.20 -2.46 -4.73
CA GLU A 68 1.35 -2.76 -6.15
C GLU A 68 1.63 -4.24 -6.42
N LEU A 69 1.67 -4.58 -7.70
CA LEU A 69 2.11 -5.89 -8.20
C LEU A 69 3.40 -6.34 -7.51
N CYS A 70 3.38 -7.51 -6.90
CA CYS A 70 4.55 -8.09 -6.24
C CYS A 70 4.86 -9.44 -6.90
N ARG A 71 6.00 -9.52 -7.59
CA ARG A 71 6.37 -10.75 -8.30
C ARG A 71 7.03 -11.75 -7.35
N VAL A 72 6.78 -13.01 -7.61
CA VAL A 72 7.42 -14.13 -6.90
C VAL A 72 8.45 -14.85 -7.78
N LEU A 73 8.50 -14.51 -9.07
CA LEU A 73 9.39 -15.11 -10.07
C LEU A 73 9.90 -14.02 -11.00
N ASP A 74 11.18 -14.07 -11.33
CA ASP A 74 11.78 -13.21 -12.36
C ASP A 74 11.41 -13.66 -13.78
N GLY A 75 11.80 -12.90 -14.77
CA GLY A 75 11.49 -13.19 -16.17
C GLY A 75 10.00 -13.12 -16.45
N ALA A 76 9.37 -14.24 -16.72
CA ALA A 76 7.95 -14.31 -17.08
C ALA A 76 7.01 -13.85 -15.95
N GLY A 77 7.47 -13.81 -14.71
CA GLY A 77 6.72 -13.30 -13.57
C GLY A 77 6.77 -11.78 -13.40
N ALA A 78 7.65 -11.10 -14.13
CA ALA A 78 7.79 -9.65 -14.06
C ALA A 78 6.89 -8.96 -15.09
N ALA A 79 6.03 -8.07 -14.63
CA ALA A 79 5.12 -7.32 -15.51
C ALA A 79 5.70 -5.97 -15.94
N GLU A 80 6.57 -5.37 -15.11
CA GLU A 80 7.15 -4.05 -15.36
C GLU A 80 8.56 -3.93 -14.74
N PRO A 81 9.39 -2.99 -15.21
CA PRO A 81 10.65 -2.65 -14.56
C PRO A 81 10.40 -2.12 -13.14
N CYS A 82 11.36 -2.38 -12.24
CA CYS A 82 11.30 -1.88 -10.85
C CYS A 82 9.98 -2.25 -10.13
N GLN A 83 9.45 -3.40 -10.43
CA GLN A 83 8.31 -3.99 -9.75
C GLN A 83 8.75 -4.61 -8.42
N LEU A 84 7.96 -4.43 -7.36
CA LEU A 84 8.19 -5.11 -6.08
C LEU A 84 8.32 -6.63 -6.26
N ALA A 85 9.09 -7.25 -5.38
CA ALA A 85 9.33 -8.68 -5.39
C ALA A 85 9.24 -9.32 -4.00
N ALA A 86 8.81 -10.57 -3.96
CA ALA A 86 8.73 -11.42 -2.77
C ALA A 86 9.27 -12.82 -3.10
N ARG A 87 10.50 -12.90 -3.60
CA ARG A 87 11.12 -14.15 -4.11
C ARG A 87 11.94 -14.89 -3.05
N ASN A 88 12.48 -14.14 -2.10
CA ASN A 88 13.43 -14.64 -1.12
C ASN A 88 13.36 -13.84 0.19
N LEU A 89 14.15 -14.26 1.19
CA LEU A 89 14.14 -13.62 2.51
C LEU A 89 14.59 -12.15 2.50
N ASN A 90 15.44 -11.74 1.57
CA ASN A 90 15.85 -10.34 1.47
C ASN A 90 14.69 -9.47 1.01
N ASP A 91 13.91 -9.94 0.04
CA ASP A 91 12.71 -9.24 -0.42
C ASP A 91 11.68 -9.15 0.73
N VAL A 92 11.49 -10.23 1.49
CA VAL A 92 10.59 -10.27 2.65
C VAL A 92 11.01 -9.27 3.72
N ALA A 93 12.30 -9.14 4.01
CA ALA A 93 12.81 -8.14 4.97
C ALA A 93 12.48 -6.71 4.54
N GLY A 94 12.62 -6.42 3.24
CA GLY A 94 12.22 -5.12 2.68
C GLY A 94 10.72 -4.86 2.78
N LEU A 95 9.90 -5.86 2.47
CA LEU A 95 8.44 -5.76 2.60
C LEU A 95 7.99 -5.59 4.06
N ALA A 96 8.65 -6.27 5.00
CA ALA A 96 8.39 -6.08 6.43
C ALA A 96 8.66 -4.61 6.85
N ARG A 97 9.78 -4.04 6.40
CA ARG A 97 10.09 -2.63 6.64
C ARG A 97 9.00 -1.70 6.07
N LEU A 98 8.47 -2.01 4.89
CA LEU A 98 7.38 -1.24 4.28
C LEU A 98 6.11 -1.29 5.13
N VAL A 99 5.76 -2.45 5.66
CA VAL A 99 4.54 -2.64 6.47
C VAL A 99 4.66 -1.98 7.84
N ASP A 100 5.86 -1.96 8.43
CA ASP A 100 6.13 -1.41 9.76
C ASP A 100 6.24 0.14 9.78
N THR A 101 6.24 0.77 8.62
CA THR A 101 6.29 2.24 8.51
C THR A 101 4.90 2.86 8.67
#